data_ca30ab9e81647335f1e72a138a7a18d8
#
_entry.id   ca30ab9e81647335f1e72a138a7a18d8
#
_cell.length_a   1.000
_cell.length_b   1.000
_cell.length_c   1.000
_cell.angle_alpha   90.00
_cell.angle_beta   90.00
_cell.angle_gamma   90.00
#
_symmetry.space_group_name_H-M   'P 1'
#
loop_
_entity.id
_entity.type
_entity.pdbx_description
1 polymer ?
#
loop_
_entity_poly.entity_id
_entity_poly.type
_entity_poly.pdbx_seq_one_letter_code
_entity_poly.pdbx_strand_id
1 'polypeptide(L)'
;MVHDVLCDVVCTGRFYDFFECRSGRWGLVHRQPIYEKDRIDPVDPSAVLKLDQARLATLPAGYRHLAYIQTGIGYQVKMDMPQLKGAEVEDLYRRGKNWLGGLALER
;
A
#
# COMPACT_ATOMS: atom_id res chain seq x y z
N MET A 1 11.13 5.94 14.91
CA MET A 1 12.07 7.05 14.58
C MET A 1 12.75 6.77 13.24
N VAL A 2 12.96 7.79 12.45
CA VAL A 2 13.65 7.71 11.17
C VAL A 2 14.91 8.59 11.25
N HIS A 3 16.10 7.99 11.11
CA HIS A 3 17.38 8.68 11.26
C HIS A 3 17.43 9.55 12.53
N ASP A 4 17.03 8.97 13.66
CA ASP A 4 16.96 9.60 14.98
C ASP A 4 15.97 10.77 15.10
N VAL A 5 15.07 10.93 14.14
CA VAL A 5 13.99 11.92 14.16
C VAL A 5 12.65 11.20 14.33
N LEU A 6 11.86 11.63 15.32
CA LEU A 6 10.51 11.12 15.51
C LEU A 6 9.61 11.65 14.40
N CYS A 7 8.99 10.75 13.65
CA CYS A 7 8.20 11.08 12.46
C CYS A 7 6.86 10.39 12.47
N ASP A 8 5.89 11.03 11.80
CA ASP A 8 4.65 10.42 11.37
C ASP A 8 4.78 9.94 9.93
N VAL A 9 4.24 8.76 9.64
CA VAL A 9 4.07 8.26 8.28
C VAL A 9 2.61 8.33 7.93
N VAL A 10 2.29 9.04 6.85
CA VAL A 10 0.91 9.22 6.39
C VAL A 10 0.76 8.56 5.04
N CYS A 11 -0.12 7.56 4.99
CA CYS A 11 -0.44 6.83 3.77
C CYS A 11 -1.86 7.16 3.33
N THR A 12 -2.03 7.45 2.05
CA THR A 12 -3.33 7.69 1.44
C THR A 12 -3.59 6.58 0.44
N GLY A 13 -4.76 5.96 0.53
CA GLY A 13 -5.10 4.88 -0.36
C GLY A 13 -6.56 4.47 -0.25
N ARG A 14 -6.86 3.37 -0.88
CA ARG A 14 -8.19 2.77 -0.91
C ARG A 14 -8.08 1.29 -0.62
N PHE A 15 -9.17 0.71 -0.14
CA PHE A 15 -9.30 -0.73 -0.07
C PHE A 15 -10.19 -1.21 -1.22
N TYR A 16 -9.76 -2.27 -1.88
CA TYR A 16 -10.56 -3.00 -2.83
C TYR A 16 -10.93 -4.32 -2.19
N ASP A 17 -12.20 -4.50 -1.87
CA ASP A 17 -12.67 -5.60 -1.05
C ASP A 17 -13.51 -6.57 -1.87
N PHE A 18 -13.28 -7.86 -1.63
CA PHE A 18 -14.04 -8.97 -2.21
C PHE A 18 -14.99 -9.49 -1.16
N PHE A 19 -16.27 -9.30 -1.38
CA PHE A 19 -17.33 -9.81 -0.50
C PHE A 19 -18.06 -10.98 -1.12
N GLU A 20 -18.60 -11.85 -0.29
CA GLU A 20 -19.54 -12.88 -0.71
C GLU A 20 -20.70 -12.95 0.27
N CYS A 21 -21.86 -13.39 -0.25
CA CYS A 21 -23.02 -13.74 0.56
C CYS A 21 -23.11 -15.26 0.65
N ARG A 22 -22.99 -15.80 1.86
CA ARG A 22 -23.07 -17.23 2.10
C ARG A 22 -24.13 -17.48 3.17
N SER A 23 -25.14 -18.29 2.84
CA SER A 23 -26.24 -18.63 3.77
C SER A 23 -26.94 -17.37 4.31
N GLY A 24 -27.17 -16.36 3.43
CA GLY A 24 -27.80 -15.09 3.81
C GLY A 24 -26.92 -14.13 4.58
N ARG A 25 -25.64 -14.46 4.75
CA ARG A 25 -24.68 -13.63 5.50
C ARG A 25 -23.57 -13.11 4.59
N TRP A 26 -23.37 -11.80 4.62
CA TRP A 26 -22.27 -11.16 3.90
C TRP A 26 -20.98 -11.23 4.71
N GLY A 27 -19.87 -11.53 4.05
CA GLY A 27 -18.57 -11.57 4.65
C GLY A 27 -17.47 -11.08 3.71
N LEU A 28 -16.41 -10.57 4.28
CA LEU A 28 -15.21 -10.17 3.56
C LEU A 28 -14.36 -11.41 3.28
N VAL A 29 -14.07 -11.66 2.01
CA VAL A 29 -13.22 -12.79 1.58
C VAL A 29 -11.77 -12.37 1.45
N HIS A 30 -11.53 -11.17 0.89
CA HIS A 30 -10.19 -10.67 0.65
C HIS A 30 -10.21 -9.15 0.58
N ARG A 31 -9.20 -8.53 1.17
CA ARG A 31 -8.99 -7.09 1.10
C ARG A 31 -7.63 -6.81 0.49
N GLN A 32 -7.61 -5.99 -0.55
CA GLN A 32 -6.39 -5.54 -1.18
C GLN A 32 -6.26 -4.03 -1.06
N PRO A 33 -5.27 -3.52 -0.33
CA PRO A 33 -4.98 -2.09 -0.32
C PRO A 33 -4.47 -1.62 -1.68
N ILE A 34 -4.92 -0.43 -2.08
CA ILE A 34 -4.39 0.30 -3.23
C ILE A 34 -3.67 1.52 -2.67
N TYR A 35 -2.36 1.59 -2.86
CA TYR A 35 -1.51 2.66 -2.32
C TYR A 35 -1.42 3.79 -3.33
N GLU A 36 -1.89 4.97 -2.96
CA GLU A 36 -1.92 6.12 -3.87
C GLU A 36 -0.72 7.04 -3.66
N LYS A 37 -0.45 7.42 -2.43
CA LYS A 37 0.68 8.27 -2.05
C LYS A 37 0.96 8.15 -0.57
N ASP A 38 2.16 8.53 -0.17
CA ASP A 38 2.52 8.62 1.23
C ASP A 38 3.54 9.74 1.47
N ARG A 39 3.80 10.02 2.74
CA ARG A 39 4.81 10.98 3.16
C ARG A 39 5.31 10.65 4.56
N ILE A 40 6.47 11.20 4.91
CA ILE A 40 7.04 11.18 6.25
C ILE A 40 7.17 12.62 6.71
N ASP A 41 6.60 12.93 7.88
CA ASP A 41 6.68 14.26 8.48
C ASP A 41 7.32 14.17 9.86
N PRO A 42 8.33 15.00 10.19
CA PRO A 42 8.78 15.11 11.57
C PRO A 42 7.66 15.58 12.48
N VAL A 43 7.55 14.97 13.66
CA VAL A 43 6.57 15.40 14.68
C VAL A 43 6.87 16.82 15.14
N ASP A 44 8.15 17.14 15.34
CA ASP A 44 8.60 18.51 15.59
C ASP A 44 8.84 19.22 14.25
N PRO A 45 8.06 20.25 13.91
CA PRO A 45 8.21 20.94 12.63
C PRO A 45 9.57 21.62 12.42
N SER A 46 10.32 21.86 13.49
CA SER A 46 11.67 22.45 13.42
C SER A 46 12.75 21.41 13.18
N ALA A 47 12.45 20.12 13.34
CA ALA A 47 13.40 19.06 13.13
C ALA A 47 13.72 18.90 11.64
N VAL A 48 14.97 18.61 11.32
CA VAL A 48 15.44 18.37 9.95
C VAL A 48 15.53 16.87 9.73
N LEU A 49 14.78 16.36 8.76
CA LEU A 49 14.84 14.97 8.34
C LEU A 49 15.46 14.89 6.95
N LYS A 50 16.60 14.20 6.85
CA LYS A 50 17.26 13.95 5.57
C LYS A 50 17.12 12.47 5.21
N LEU A 51 16.38 12.19 4.16
CA LEU A 51 16.22 10.85 3.62
C LEU A 51 17.29 10.60 2.54
N ASP A 52 17.67 9.32 2.40
CA ASP A 52 18.50 8.89 1.28
C ASP A 52 17.64 8.91 0.00
N GLN A 53 17.78 9.96 -0.79
CA GLN A 53 16.96 10.17 -1.99
C GLN A 53 17.21 9.10 -3.05
N ALA A 54 18.41 8.58 -3.17
CA ALA A 54 18.73 7.52 -4.12
C ALA A 54 18.01 6.23 -3.76
N ARG A 55 18.00 5.85 -2.47
CA ARG A 55 17.25 4.68 -2.00
C ARG A 55 15.74 4.88 -2.13
N LEU A 56 15.26 6.07 -1.78
CA LEU A 56 13.84 6.41 -1.87
C LEU A 56 13.33 6.29 -3.32
N ALA A 57 14.14 6.70 -4.29
CA ALA A 57 13.78 6.64 -5.71
C ALA A 57 13.66 5.21 -6.26
N THR A 58 14.21 4.21 -5.57
CA THR A 58 14.10 2.80 -5.99
C THR A 58 12.80 2.13 -5.55
N LEU A 59 12.01 2.79 -4.72
CA LEU A 59 10.81 2.22 -4.10
C LEU A 59 9.55 2.63 -4.87
N PRO A 60 8.47 1.81 -4.80
CA PRO A 60 7.23 2.11 -5.50
C PRO A 60 6.62 3.44 -5.06
N ALA A 61 6.22 4.27 -6.02
CA ALA A 61 5.80 5.66 -5.77
C ALA A 61 4.63 5.77 -4.78
N GLY A 62 3.67 4.86 -4.83
CA GLY A 62 2.45 4.93 -4.02
C GLY A 62 2.65 4.66 -2.54
N TYR A 63 3.73 3.94 -2.16
CA TYR A 63 4.05 3.62 -0.77
C TYR A 63 5.55 3.73 -0.48
N ARG A 64 6.18 4.64 -1.17
CA ARG A 64 7.64 4.84 -1.15
C ARG A 64 8.18 5.11 0.25
N HIS A 65 7.53 5.99 1.00
CA HIS A 65 7.99 6.39 2.32
C HIS A 65 7.76 5.29 3.36
N LEU A 66 6.62 4.59 3.29
CA LEU A 66 6.36 3.44 4.14
C LEU A 66 7.40 2.33 3.88
N ALA A 67 7.65 2.02 2.60
CA ALA A 67 8.65 1.01 2.20
C ALA A 67 10.06 1.42 2.65
N TYR A 68 10.39 2.69 2.59
CA TYR A 68 11.67 3.22 3.08
C TYR A 68 11.89 2.88 4.55
N ILE A 69 10.88 3.13 5.39
CA ILE A 69 10.95 2.82 6.82
C ILE A 69 11.02 1.32 7.06
N GLN A 70 10.14 0.56 6.43
CA GLN A 70 10.06 -0.89 6.65
C GLN A 70 11.32 -1.61 6.21
N THR A 71 11.89 -1.27 5.07
CA THR A 71 13.16 -1.86 4.62
C THR A 71 14.34 -1.42 5.50
N GLY A 72 14.28 -0.20 6.02
CA GLY A 72 15.30 0.31 6.93
C GLY A 72 15.40 -0.42 8.26
N ILE A 73 14.31 -1.04 8.71
CA ILE A 73 14.27 -1.83 9.95
C ILE A 73 14.30 -3.34 9.70
N GLY A 74 14.58 -3.76 8.46
CA GLY A 74 14.82 -5.16 8.12
C GLY A 74 13.64 -5.93 7.56
N TYR A 75 12.47 -5.30 7.34
CA TYR A 75 11.35 -5.96 6.69
C TYR A 75 11.57 -6.09 5.19
N GLN A 76 11.10 -7.19 4.62
CA GLN A 76 11.00 -7.35 3.18
C GLN A 76 9.67 -6.76 2.72
N VAL A 77 9.74 -5.80 1.81
CA VAL A 77 8.57 -5.11 1.27
C VAL A 77 8.26 -5.62 -0.11
N LYS A 78 7.00 -6.00 -0.33
CA LYS A 78 6.52 -6.41 -1.64
C LYS A 78 6.49 -5.18 -2.56
N MET A 79 7.14 -5.27 -3.73
CA MET A 79 7.34 -4.12 -4.62
C MET A 79 6.26 -3.98 -5.71
N ASP A 80 5.36 -4.95 -5.82
CA ASP A 80 4.34 -5.03 -6.86
C ASP A 80 2.90 -4.90 -6.31
N MET A 81 2.73 -4.16 -5.21
CA MET A 81 1.41 -3.86 -4.66
C MET A 81 0.65 -2.89 -5.58
N PRO A 82 -0.69 -3.01 -5.68
CA PRO A 82 -1.48 -2.06 -6.46
C PRO A 82 -1.29 -0.63 -6.01
N GLN A 83 -1.15 0.27 -6.98
CA GLN A 83 -0.98 1.70 -6.77
C GLN A 83 -2.08 2.45 -7.52
N LEU A 84 -1.99 3.79 -7.58
CA LEU A 84 -2.98 4.64 -8.25
C LEU A 84 -3.21 4.23 -9.72
N LYS A 85 -2.15 3.83 -10.41
CA LYS A 85 -2.18 3.33 -11.78
C LYS A 85 -1.10 2.27 -12.00
N GLY A 86 -1.21 1.55 -13.11
CA GLY A 86 -0.27 0.52 -13.50
C GLY A 86 -0.93 -0.85 -13.63
N ALA A 87 -0.12 -1.82 -14.01
CA ALA A 87 -0.60 -3.16 -14.32
C ALA A 87 -1.21 -3.87 -13.10
N GLU A 88 -0.67 -3.64 -11.92
CA GLU A 88 -1.12 -4.32 -10.69
C GLU A 88 -2.53 -3.91 -10.29
N VAL A 89 -2.87 -2.61 -10.36
CA VAL A 89 -4.22 -2.15 -10.04
C VAL A 89 -5.21 -2.51 -11.14
N GLU A 90 -4.79 -2.51 -12.39
CA GLU A 90 -5.63 -2.96 -13.50
C GLU A 90 -5.94 -4.44 -13.41
N ASP A 91 -4.96 -5.25 -13.04
CA ASP A 91 -5.15 -6.68 -12.80
C ASP A 91 -6.10 -6.93 -11.63
N LEU A 92 -6.01 -6.13 -10.57
CA LEU A 92 -6.92 -6.21 -9.43
C LEU A 92 -8.36 -5.94 -9.86
N TYR A 93 -8.59 -4.92 -10.71
CA TYR A 93 -9.92 -4.62 -11.23
C TYR A 93 -10.45 -5.75 -12.13
N ARG A 94 -9.58 -6.36 -12.92
CA ARG A 94 -9.94 -7.53 -13.73
C ARG A 94 -10.40 -8.69 -12.84
N ARG A 95 -9.66 -8.99 -11.78
CA ARG A 95 -10.03 -10.03 -10.81
C ARG A 95 -11.35 -9.72 -10.11
N GLY A 96 -11.60 -8.44 -9.81
CA GLY A 96 -12.85 -8.00 -9.20
C GLY A 96 -14.05 -8.21 -10.13
N LYS A 97 -13.90 -7.89 -11.42
CA LYS A 97 -14.95 -8.16 -12.42
C LYS A 97 -15.22 -9.65 -12.57
N ASN A 98 -14.17 -10.47 -12.59
CA ASN A 98 -14.30 -11.92 -12.65
C ASN A 98 -15.02 -12.48 -11.42
N TRP A 99 -14.71 -11.95 -10.24
CA TRP A 99 -15.37 -12.32 -9.00
C TRP A 99 -16.87 -12.00 -9.03
N LEU A 100 -17.25 -10.81 -9.51
CA LEU A 100 -18.65 -10.41 -9.67
C LEU A 100 -19.37 -11.30 -10.69
N GLY A 101 -18.66 -11.82 -11.69
CA GLY A 101 -19.19 -12.75 -12.68
C GLY A 101 -19.28 -14.20 -12.20
N GLY A 102 -18.92 -14.48 -10.95
CA GLY A 102 -18.99 -15.81 -10.35
C GLY A 102 -17.75 -16.67 -10.52
N LEU A 103 -16.65 -16.12 -11.04
CA LEU A 103 -15.40 -16.86 -11.15
C LEU A 103 -14.67 -16.92 -9.80
N ALA A 104 -13.80 -17.93 -9.65
CA ALA A 104 -13.01 -18.08 -8.45
C ALA A 104 -12.05 -16.90 -8.26
N LEU A 105 -11.80 -16.54 -7.00
CA LEU A 105 -10.85 -15.47 -6.67
C LEU A 105 -9.41 -15.93 -6.99
N GLU A 106 -8.74 -15.16 -7.82
CA GLU A 106 -7.31 -15.28 -8.09
C GLU A 106 -6.54 -14.42 -7.08
N ARG A 107 -5.58 -15.02 -6.40
CA ARG A 107 -4.76 -14.33 -5.39
C ARG A 107 -3.31 -14.21 -5.82
#